data_27d4cecc06eccb30e4162a62bb98f912
#
_entry.id   27d4cecc06eccb30e4162a62bb98f912
#
_cell.length_a   1.000
_cell.length_b   1.000
_cell.length_c   1.000
_cell.angle_alpha   90.00
_cell.angle_beta   90.00
_cell.angle_gamma   90.00
#
_symmetry.space_group_name_H-M   'P 1'
#
loop_
_entity.id
_entity.type
_entity.pdbx_description
1 polymer ?
#
loop_
_entity_poly.entity_id
_entity_poly.type
_entity_poly.pdbx_seq_one_letter_code
_entity_poly.pdbx_strand_id
1 'polypeptide(L)'
;KDACDAKMPGYAATLTTENTARDWDQVRQAMGEEKISIYGNSYGTVLGSMYATTFPEHTDKVVLDSGYNPGSDNSNQIDGFRKAFHDFFGWISQHDDVYHMGTTPRAVYKSWAERVRQETGVTPTFPPPAAEEEDLPDALGSTGNAGAEAMTRVDPMAVKAEGVLTQLTHPGAKQNKSASVQFVRLGVGWPVVWPWLASKLSSAEPVAIPDWIMEAMSASMNSMNMPLMVGCNDRAQPVHLDRMISGMWGQSVIGDPFADLDINSSGMTCSGITPEHPAPDITGEKLAVKPLQIQGTSDPNTPYETFNKMATAMRSHVLTVDGPGHVQILTDNPQLGPVITEYLRTGTVNQTRIPGTDPKPER
;
A
#
# COMPACT_ATOMS: atom_id res chain seq x y z
N LYS A 1 21.18 5.45 -13.15
CA LYS A 1 21.43 5.06 -14.53
C LYS A 1 22.93 5.08 -14.86
N ASP A 2 23.60 6.20 -14.67
CA ASP A 2 25.02 6.36 -15.07
C ASP A 2 25.98 5.31 -14.48
N ALA A 3 25.76 4.91 -13.22
CA ALA A 3 26.57 3.86 -12.59
C ALA A 3 26.32 2.47 -13.19
N CYS A 4 25.11 2.20 -13.68
CA CYS A 4 24.80 0.97 -14.40
C CYS A 4 25.40 1.01 -15.79
N ASP A 5 25.24 2.11 -16.52
CA ASP A 5 25.77 2.29 -17.88
C ASP A 5 27.30 2.29 -17.91
N ALA A 6 27.97 2.77 -16.85
CA ALA A 6 29.41 2.68 -16.70
C ALA A 6 29.93 1.23 -16.60
N LYS A 7 29.12 0.29 -16.08
CA LYS A 7 29.46 -1.13 -15.97
C LYS A 7 28.98 -1.94 -17.16
N MET A 8 27.80 -1.63 -17.66
CA MET A 8 27.14 -2.32 -18.78
C MET A 8 26.44 -1.29 -19.67
N PRO A 9 27.13 -0.72 -20.66
CA PRO A 9 26.58 0.31 -21.53
C PRO A 9 25.26 -0.12 -22.19
N GLY A 10 24.22 0.71 -22.04
CA GLY A 10 22.88 0.47 -22.58
C GLY A 10 22.00 -0.52 -21.81
N TYR A 11 22.55 -1.27 -20.84
CA TYR A 11 21.76 -2.26 -20.09
C TYR A 11 20.62 -1.61 -19.28
N ALA A 12 20.89 -0.47 -18.66
CA ALA A 12 19.88 0.21 -17.85
C ALA A 12 18.63 0.58 -18.66
N ALA A 13 18.75 0.90 -19.93
CA ALA A 13 17.63 1.22 -20.82
C ALA A 13 16.79 -0.01 -21.22
N THR A 14 17.34 -1.23 -21.10
CA THR A 14 16.60 -2.47 -21.40
C THR A 14 15.72 -2.93 -20.25
N LEU A 15 15.85 -2.34 -19.05
CA LEU A 15 15.07 -2.69 -17.88
C LEU A 15 13.68 -2.06 -18.00
N THR A 16 12.76 -2.75 -18.68
CA THR A 16 11.38 -2.33 -18.93
C THR A 16 10.41 -3.47 -18.61
N THR A 17 9.16 -3.12 -18.30
CA THR A 17 8.08 -4.11 -18.11
C THR A 17 7.85 -4.92 -19.39
N GLU A 18 7.92 -4.28 -20.57
CA GLU A 18 7.73 -4.97 -21.84
C GLU A 18 8.83 -6.01 -22.10
N ASN A 19 10.11 -5.68 -21.88
CA ASN A 19 11.19 -6.64 -22.05
C ASN A 19 11.06 -7.81 -21.08
N THR A 20 10.68 -7.55 -19.83
CA THR A 20 10.42 -8.62 -18.85
C THR A 20 9.28 -9.53 -19.32
N ALA A 21 8.20 -8.98 -19.89
CA ALA A 21 7.13 -9.78 -20.47
C ALA A 21 7.61 -10.62 -21.66
N ARG A 22 8.51 -10.10 -22.50
CA ARG A 22 9.14 -10.84 -23.61
C ARG A 22 10.06 -11.95 -23.10
N ASP A 23 10.81 -11.72 -22.04
CA ASP A 23 11.63 -12.74 -21.39
C ASP A 23 10.76 -13.89 -20.86
N TRP A 24 9.60 -13.59 -20.30
CA TRP A 24 8.64 -14.61 -19.85
C TRP A 24 8.09 -15.43 -21.02
N ASP A 25 7.89 -14.84 -22.20
CA ASP A 25 7.50 -15.61 -23.37
C ASP A 25 8.61 -16.57 -23.83
N GLN A 26 9.89 -16.17 -23.70
CA GLN A 26 10.99 -17.09 -23.93
C GLN A 26 10.98 -18.28 -22.94
N VAL A 27 10.63 -18.02 -21.67
CA VAL A 27 10.48 -19.10 -20.68
C VAL A 27 9.32 -20.01 -21.07
N ARG A 28 8.16 -19.49 -21.46
CA ARG A 28 7.03 -20.28 -21.95
C ARG A 28 7.46 -21.20 -23.10
N GLN A 29 8.17 -20.65 -24.09
CA GLN A 29 8.66 -21.42 -25.26
C GLN A 29 9.64 -22.50 -24.82
N ALA A 30 10.57 -22.19 -23.90
CA ALA A 30 11.52 -23.16 -23.38
C ALA A 30 10.85 -24.30 -22.59
N MET A 31 9.71 -24.05 -21.96
CA MET A 31 8.89 -25.04 -21.30
C MET A 31 8.03 -25.87 -22.28
N GLY A 32 7.97 -25.48 -23.56
CA GLY A 32 7.16 -26.15 -24.57
C GLY A 32 5.65 -25.88 -24.45
N GLU A 33 5.26 -24.84 -23.69
CA GLU A 33 3.86 -24.52 -23.46
C GLU A 33 3.29 -23.65 -24.58
N GLU A 34 2.12 -24.00 -25.10
CA GLU A 34 1.41 -23.19 -26.08
C GLU A 34 0.86 -21.90 -25.43
N LYS A 35 0.31 -22.03 -24.22
CA LYS A 35 -0.28 -20.93 -23.43
C LYS A 35 0.12 -21.06 -21.96
N ILE A 36 0.17 -19.92 -21.27
CA ILE A 36 0.33 -19.89 -19.82
C ILE A 36 -0.79 -19.10 -19.16
N SER A 37 -1.15 -19.50 -17.95
CA SER A 37 -1.95 -18.68 -17.05
C SER A 37 -1.02 -17.86 -16.17
N ILE A 38 -1.45 -16.64 -15.84
CA ILE A 38 -0.64 -15.66 -15.12
C ILE A 38 -1.35 -15.30 -13.82
N TYR A 39 -0.60 -15.31 -12.72
CA TYR A 39 -0.98 -14.66 -11.48
C TYR A 39 0.00 -13.52 -11.22
N GLY A 40 -0.51 -12.29 -11.22
CA GLY A 40 0.26 -11.09 -10.89
C GLY A 40 -0.32 -10.38 -9.68
N ASN A 41 0.53 -10.00 -8.74
CA ASN A 41 0.12 -9.18 -7.60
C ASN A 41 0.86 -7.84 -7.57
N SER A 42 0.23 -6.80 -7.02
CA SER A 42 0.84 -5.47 -6.90
C SER A 42 1.40 -5.01 -8.27
N TYR A 43 2.68 -4.63 -8.37
CA TYR A 43 3.34 -4.33 -9.65
C TYR A 43 3.23 -5.51 -10.66
N GLY A 44 3.21 -6.74 -10.18
CA GLY A 44 3.00 -7.92 -11.05
C GLY A 44 1.69 -7.90 -11.82
N THR A 45 0.71 -7.09 -11.40
CA THR A 45 -0.52 -6.87 -12.19
C THR A 45 -0.21 -6.09 -13.47
N VAL A 46 0.70 -5.13 -13.44
CA VAL A 46 1.16 -4.40 -14.64
C VAL A 46 1.95 -5.34 -15.53
N LEU A 47 2.90 -6.12 -14.97
CA LEU A 47 3.71 -7.07 -15.72
C LEU A 47 2.85 -8.17 -16.37
N GLY A 48 1.91 -8.76 -15.63
CA GLY A 48 0.98 -9.77 -16.14
C GLY A 48 0.06 -9.20 -17.22
N SER A 49 -0.41 -7.98 -17.04
CA SER A 49 -1.21 -7.27 -18.05
C SER A 49 -0.40 -6.94 -19.30
N MET A 50 0.87 -6.56 -19.15
CA MET A 50 1.78 -6.32 -20.28
C MET A 50 2.01 -7.60 -21.08
N TYR A 51 2.27 -8.73 -20.40
CA TYR A 51 2.39 -10.02 -21.08
C TYR A 51 1.10 -10.36 -21.85
N ALA A 52 -0.05 -10.27 -21.20
CA ALA A 52 -1.34 -10.58 -21.80
C ALA A 52 -1.69 -9.64 -22.98
N THR A 53 -1.25 -8.40 -22.94
CA THR A 53 -1.38 -7.42 -24.02
C THR A 53 -0.49 -7.78 -25.22
N THR A 54 0.77 -8.15 -24.94
CA THR A 54 1.80 -8.40 -25.97
C THR A 54 1.61 -9.77 -26.63
N PHE A 55 1.17 -10.77 -25.85
CA PHE A 55 1.02 -12.16 -26.27
C PHE A 55 -0.39 -12.72 -25.97
N PRO A 56 -1.47 -12.11 -26.48
CA PRO A 56 -2.82 -12.53 -26.15
C PRO A 56 -3.14 -13.97 -26.61
N GLU A 57 -2.54 -14.42 -27.70
CA GLU A 57 -2.68 -15.78 -28.23
C GLU A 57 -1.96 -16.83 -27.39
N HIS A 58 -0.94 -16.44 -26.60
CA HIS A 58 -0.19 -17.29 -25.69
C HIS A 58 -0.65 -17.17 -24.23
N THR A 59 -1.70 -16.40 -23.99
CA THR A 59 -2.30 -16.20 -22.67
C THR A 59 -3.55 -17.06 -22.53
N ASP A 60 -3.61 -17.88 -21.47
CA ASP A 60 -4.82 -18.63 -21.11
C ASP A 60 -5.70 -17.81 -20.16
N LYS A 61 -5.32 -17.69 -18.90
CA LYS A 61 -6.05 -16.96 -17.85
C LYS A 61 -5.16 -16.00 -17.09
N VAL A 62 -5.73 -14.90 -16.60
CA VAL A 62 -4.99 -13.86 -15.88
C VAL A 62 -5.69 -13.52 -14.59
N VAL A 63 -5.00 -13.65 -13.47
CA VAL A 63 -5.43 -13.18 -12.16
C VAL A 63 -4.57 -11.98 -11.79
N LEU A 64 -5.22 -10.85 -11.48
CA LEU A 64 -4.59 -9.58 -11.12
C LEU A 64 -5.01 -9.25 -9.68
N ASP A 65 -4.13 -9.50 -8.73
CA ASP A 65 -4.40 -9.31 -7.30
C ASP A 65 -3.79 -8.00 -6.80
N SER A 66 -4.58 -7.14 -6.20
CA SER A 66 -4.17 -5.81 -5.76
C SER A 66 -3.66 -4.97 -6.94
N GLY A 67 -4.59 -4.63 -7.83
CA GLY A 67 -4.32 -4.00 -9.12
C GLY A 67 -3.56 -2.68 -9.03
N TYR A 68 -2.33 -2.68 -9.52
CA TYR A 68 -1.53 -1.47 -9.62
C TYR A 68 -2.03 -0.60 -10.79
N ASN A 69 -2.24 0.69 -10.54
CA ASN A 69 -2.72 1.60 -11.58
C ASN A 69 -1.55 1.99 -12.54
N PRO A 70 -1.53 1.50 -13.78
CA PRO A 70 -0.44 1.81 -14.70
C PRO A 70 -0.41 3.31 -15.00
N GLY A 71 0.77 3.91 -14.87
CA GLY A 71 0.97 5.34 -15.05
C GLY A 71 0.43 6.21 -13.91
N SER A 72 0.11 5.61 -12.76
CA SER A 72 -0.14 6.35 -11.52
C SER A 72 1.16 6.94 -10.99
N ASP A 73 1.05 8.14 -10.46
CA ASP A 73 2.10 8.78 -9.68
C ASP A 73 2.13 8.33 -8.21
N ASN A 74 1.31 7.34 -7.84
CA ASN A 74 1.15 6.81 -6.48
C ASN A 74 0.73 7.86 -5.42
N SER A 75 0.24 9.01 -5.82
CA SER A 75 -0.16 10.09 -4.91
C SER A 75 -1.23 9.68 -3.89
N ASN A 76 -2.03 8.66 -4.21
CA ASN A 76 -3.13 8.19 -3.36
C ASN A 76 -2.68 7.17 -2.29
N GLN A 77 -1.43 6.72 -2.30
CA GLN A 77 -0.94 5.75 -1.30
C GLN A 77 -1.01 6.31 0.13
N ILE A 78 -0.77 7.62 0.31
CA ILE A 78 -0.88 8.25 1.64
C ILE A 78 -2.28 8.06 2.22
N ASP A 79 -3.33 8.28 1.42
CA ASP A 79 -4.72 8.10 1.86
C ASP A 79 -5.04 6.61 2.08
N GLY A 80 -4.50 5.74 1.26
CA GLY A 80 -4.56 4.28 1.46
C GLY A 80 -3.97 3.86 2.80
N PHE A 81 -2.78 4.35 3.14
CA PHE A 81 -2.17 4.07 4.45
C PHE A 81 -2.97 4.68 5.60
N ARG A 82 -3.47 5.90 5.47
CA ARG A 82 -4.34 6.52 6.49
C ARG A 82 -5.55 5.65 6.78
N LYS A 83 -6.22 5.21 5.72
CA LYS A 83 -7.37 4.32 5.86
C LYS A 83 -7.00 3.01 6.55
N ALA A 84 -5.92 2.37 6.13
CA ALA A 84 -5.47 1.10 6.71
C ALA A 84 -5.10 1.23 8.21
N PHE A 85 -4.47 2.34 8.62
CA PHE A 85 -4.22 2.63 10.04
C PHE A 85 -5.53 2.79 10.81
N HIS A 86 -6.50 3.53 10.27
CA HIS A 86 -7.81 3.71 10.92
C HIS A 86 -8.56 2.39 11.04
N ASP A 87 -8.54 1.55 10.01
CA ASP A 87 -9.14 0.22 10.04
C ASP A 87 -8.47 -0.69 11.09
N PHE A 88 -7.14 -0.62 11.20
CA PHE A 88 -6.40 -1.35 12.23
C PHE A 88 -6.74 -0.88 13.65
N PHE A 89 -6.82 0.43 13.88
CA PHE A 89 -7.24 0.97 15.18
C PHE A 89 -8.70 0.59 15.48
N GLY A 90 -9.56 0.59 14.47
CA GLY A 90 -10.93 0.11 14.60
C GLY A 90 -11.02 -1.37 14.98
N TRP A 91 -10.17 -2.20 14.38
CA TRP A 91 -10.10 -3.60 14.74
C TRP A 91 -9.59 -3.80 16.19
N ILE A 92 -8.55 -3.06 16.62
CA ILE A 92 -8.06 -3.13 18.00
C ILE A 92 -9.17 -2.73 18.99
N SER A 93 -9.93 -1.66 18.71
CA SER A 93 -10.99 -1.18 19.61
C SER A 93 -12.11 -2.19 19.81
N GLN A 94 -12.40 -3.02 18.80
CA GLN A 94 -13.35 -4.14 18.91
C GLN A 94 -12.84 -5.31 19.78
N HIS A 95 -11.54 -5.30 20.11
CA HIS A 95 -10.87 -6.31 20.91
C HIS A 95 -10.19 -5.69 22.15
N ASP A 96 -10.81 -4.64 22.71
CA ASP A 96 -10.26 -3.96 23.90
C ASP A 96 -10.23 -4.86 25.14
N ASP A 97 -11.06 -5.91 25.18
CA ASP A 97 -11.01 -6.97 26.19
C ASP A 97 -9.66 -7.73 26.21
N VAL A 98 -8.90 -7.69 25.09
CA VAL A 98 -7.60 -8.34 24.94
C VAL A 98 -6.46 -7.32 25.01
N TYR A 99 -6.59 -6.20 24.29
CA TYR A 99 -5.48 -5.27 24.07
C TYR A 99 -5.46 -4.06 25.02
N HIS A 100 -6.58 -3.71 25.64
CA HIS A 100 -6.71 -2.61 26.64
C HIS A 100 -6.15 -1.27 26.13
N MET A 101 -6.35 -0.97 24.84
CA MET A 101 -5.89 0.27 24.20
C MET A 101 -7.00 1.31 24.04
N GLY A 102 -8.26 0.94 24.25
CA GLY A 102 -9.43 1.80 24.15
C GLY A 102 -10.57 1.18 23.35
N THR A 103 -11.79 1.58 23.68
CA THR A 103 -13.04 1.05 23.13
C THR A 103 -13.49 1.73 21.84
N THR A 104 -12.85 2.82 21.43
CA THR A 104 -13.08 3.49 20.15
C THR A 104 -11.79 3.52 19.31
N PRO A 105 -11.87 3.59 17.97
CA PRO A 105 -10.71 3.71 17.11
C PRO A 105 -9.81 4.89 17.49
N ARG A 106 -10.44 5.97 17.94
CA ARG A 106 -9.77 7.19 18.38
C ARG A 106 -9.06 7.03 19.73
N ALA A 107 -9.64 6.31 20.68
CA ALA A 107 -8.97 5.99 21.94
C ALA A 107 -7.72 5.14 21.71
N VAL A 108 -7.80 4.16 20.80
CA VAL A 108 -6.65 3.37 20.36
C VAL A 108 -5.57 4.26 19.72
N TYR A 109 -5.99 5.17 18.83
CA TYR A 109 -5.07 6.16 18.26
C TYR A 109 -4.35 6.99 19.34
N LYS A 110 -5.08 7.49 20.35
CA LYS A 110 -4.49 8.27 21.45
C LYS A 110 -3.45 7.44 22.21
N SER A 111 -3.74 6.18 22.50
CA SER A 111 -2.81 5.25 23.16
C SER A 111 -1.55 5.03 22.33
N TRP A 112 -1.71 4.82 21.02
CA TRP A 112 -0.59 4.70 20.07
C TRP A 112 0.21 6.00 19.94
N ALA A 113 -0.45 7.15 19.83
CA ALA A 113 0.21 8.45 19.70
C ALA A 113 1.02 8.82 20.95
N GLU A 114 0.51 8.49 22.15
CA GLU A 114 1.24 8.66 23.40
C GLU A 114 2.50 7.77 23.43
N ARG A 115 2.40 6.55 22.95
CA ARG A 115 3.57 5.67 22.81
C ARG A 115 4.62 6.24 21.86
N VAL A 116 4.21 6.75 20.70
CA VAL A 116 5.10 7.44 19.75
C VAL A 116 5.78 8.64 20.43
N ARG A 117 5.04 9.41 21.21
CA ARG A 117 5.57 10.55 21.98
C ARG A 117 6.60 10.11 23.02
N GLN A 118 6.37 8.99 23.70
CA GLN A 118 7.33 8.43 24.65
C GLN A 118 8.61 7.95 23.96
N GLU A 119 8.51 7.35 22.78
CA GLU A 119 9.65 6.86 22.01
C GLU A 119 10.49 7.98 21.37
N THR A 120 9.85 9.09 20.99
CA THR A 120 10.49 10.13 20.15
C THR A 120 10.53 11.52 20.76
N GLY A 121 9.71 11.79 21.77
CA GLY A 121 9.51 13.13 22.35
C GLY A 121 8.59 14.04 21.53
N VAL A 122 8.02 13.55 20.40
CA VAL A 122 7.14 14.36 19.53
C VAL A 122 5.80 13.67 19.28
N THR A 123 4.74 14.46 19.20
CA THR A 123 3.39 14.00 18.85
C THR A 123 3.32 13.68 17.34
N PRO A 124 2.74 12.55 16.94
CA PRO A 124 2.54 12.24 15.51
C PRO A 124 1.71 13.31 14.80
N THR A 125 2.05 13.60 13.54
CA THR A 125 1.25 14.49 12.67
C THR A 125 0.15 13.74 11.92
N PHE A 126 0.08 12.44 12.09
CA PHE A 126 -0.92 11.57 11.49
C PHE A 126 -2.32 11.89 12.05
N PRO A 127 -3.34 12.12 11.19
CA PRO A 127 -4.66 12.50 11.67
C PRO A 127 -5.35 11.32 12.37
N PRO A 128 -6.08 11.60 13.48
CA PRO A 128 -6.84 10.57 14.18
C PRO A 128 -8.03 10.06 13.34
N PRO A 129 -8.56 8.86 13.65
CA PRO A 129 -9.85 8.42 13.16
C PRO A 129 -10.97 9.39 13.47
N ALA A 130 -12.10 9.29 12.76
CA ALA A 130 -13.29 10.05 13.05
C ALA A 130 -13.69 9.88 14.52
N ALA A 131 -14.16 10.97 15.14
CA ALA A 131 -14.64 10.92 16.51
C ALA A 131 -16.02 10.29 16.56
N GLU A 132 -16.27 9.52 17.61
CA GLU A 132 -17.56 8.98 18.00
C GLU A 132 -18.12 9.77 19.20
N GLU A 133 -19.39 9.61 19.54
CA GLU A 133 -19.98 10.33 20.69
C GLU A 133 -19.22 10.05 22.00
N GLU A 134 -18.73 8.84 22.15
CA GLU A 134 -17.96 8.37 23.32
C GLU A 134 -16.57 9.04 23.43
N ASP A 135 -16.06 9.62 22.35
CA ASP A 135 -14.80 10.36 22.34
C ASP A 135 -14.92 11.81 22.81
N LEU A 136 -16.17 12.31 22.96
CA LEU A 136 -16.41 13.69 23.35
C LEU A 136 -16.03 13.92 24.82
N PRO A 137 -15.41 15.06 25.14
CA PRO A 137 -15.27 15.50 26.53
C PRO A 137 -16.64 15.66 27.18
N ASP A 138 -16.73 15.41 28.49
CA ASP A 138 -17.98 15.50 29.25
C ASP A 138 -18.77 16.82 29.02
N ALA A 139 -18.04 17.93 28.88
CA ALA A 139 -18.63 19.25 28.61
C ALA A 139 -19.32 19.35 27.23
N LEU A 140 -18.97 18.47 26.28
CA LEU A 140 -19.54 18.43 24.93
C LEU A 140 -20.43 17.21 24.69
N GLY A 141 -20.54 16.29 25.67
CA GLY A 141 -21.31 15.05 25.51
C GLY A 141 -22.79 15.29 25.13
N SER A 142 -23.39 16.41 25.55
CA SER A 142 -24.77 16.77 25.16
C SER A 142 -24.92 17.15 23.67
N THR A 143 -23.82 17.33 22.93
CA THR A 143 -23.84 17.67 21.50
C THR A 143 -23.98 16.46 20.59
N GLY A 144 -23.74 15.23 21.11
CA GLY A 144 -23.89 13.98 20.41
C GLY A 144 -23.12 13.95 19.08
N ASN A 145 -23.71 13.36 18.06
CA ASN A 145 -23.10 13.23 16.72
C ASN A 145 -22.61 14.55 16.12
N ALA A 146 -23.30 15.67 16.38
CA ALA A 146 -22.87 16.97 15.84
C ALA A 146 -21.53 17.43 16.46
N GLY A 147 -21.33 17.15 17.76
CA GLY A 147 -20.05 17.39 18.44
C GLY A 147 -18.94 16.51 17.89
N ALA A 148 -19.20 15.21 17.68
CA ALA A 148 -18.27 14.26 17.11
C ALA A 148 -17.85 14.65 15.68
N GLU A 149 -18.80 15.06 14.84
CA GLU A 149 -18.49 15.57 13.50
C GLU A 149 -17.64 16.85 13.53
N ALA A 150 -17.95 17.79 14.44
CA ALA A 150 -17.17 19.02 14.58
C ALA A 150 -15.73 18.70 15.03
N MET A 151 -15.56 17.80 15.99
CA MET A 151 -14.26 17.32 16.45
C MET A 151 -13.47 16.67 15.32
N THR A 152 -14.09 15.78 14.56
CA THR A 152 -13.46 15.11 13.39
C THR A 152 -12.92 16.12 12.36
N ARG A 153 -13.61 17.25 12.15
CA ARG A 153 -13.17 18.29 11.20
C ARG A 153 -11.99 19.11 11.72
N VAL A 154 -11.93 19.38 13.01
CA VAL A 154 -10.93 20.27 13.61
C VAL A 154 -9.63 19.54 13.95
N ASP A 155 -9.71 18.32 14.43
CA ASP A 155 -8.58 17.56 14.95
C ASP A 155 -7.43 17.34 13.98
N PRO A 156 -7.61 17.03 12.68
CA PRO A 156 -6.48 16.87 11.78
C PRO A 156 -5.59 18.10 11.73
N MET A 157 -6.20 19.30 11.85
CA MET A 157 -5.45 20.56 11.90
C MET A 157 -4.76 20.75 13.25
N ALA A 158 -5.44 20.43 14.35
CA ALA A 158 -4.91 20.57 15.70
C ALA A 158 -3.73 19.63 15.92
N VAL A 159 -3.88 18.35 15.59
CA VAL A 159 -2.81 17.33 15.70
C VAL A 159 -1.61 17.68 14.82
N LYS A 160 -1.85 18.13 13.59
CA LYS A 160 -0.77 18.57 12.71
C LYS A 160 -0.03 19.79 13.27
N ALA A 161 -0.76 20.77 13.82
CA ALA A 161 -0.15 21.96 14.42
C ALA A 161 0.65 21.61 15.67
N GLU A 162 0.13 20.76 16.54
CA GLU A 162 0.83 20.25 17.72
C GLU A 162 2.09 19.46 17.34
N GLY A 163 1.98 18.54 16.36
CA GLY A 163 3.11 17.76 15.87
C GLY A 163 4.22 18.63 15.31
N VAL A 164 3.88 19.66 14.52
CA VAL A 164 4.85 20.63 14.00
C VAL A 164 5.49 21.43 15.14
N LEU A 165 4.69 21.89 16.11
CA LEU A 165 5.19 22.67 17.25
C LEU A 165 6.15 21.84 18.11
N THR A 166 5.79 20.60 18.45
CA THR A 166 6.65 19.70 19.24
C THR A 166 7.94 19.40 18.49
N GLN A 167 7.88 19.23 17.17
CA GLN A 167 9.06 19.01 16.34
C GLN A 167 10.00 20.23 16.34
N LEU A 168 9.46 21.44 16.29
CA LEU A 168 10.26 22.68 16.32
C LEU A 168 10.91 22.92 17.69
N THR A 169 10.22 22.53 18.76
CA THR A 169 10.73 22.68 20.15
C THR A 169 11.69 21.56 20.55
N HIS A 170 11.71 20.43 19.83
CA HIS A 170 12.60 19.29 20.07
C HIS A 170 13.43 18.98 18.81
N PRO A 171 14.38 19.84 18.44
CA PRO A 171 15.17 19.65 17.22
C PRO A 171 15.93 18.32 17.26
N GLY A 172 15.79 17.55 16.19
CA GLY A 172 16.40 16.22 16.05
C GLY A 172 15.53 15.04 16.51
N ALA A 173 14.45 15.29 17.24
CA ALA A 173 13.41 14.30 17.46
C ALA A 173 12.61 14.11 16.15
N LYS A 174 12.24 12.89 15.80
CA LYS A 174 11.50 12.60 14.56
C LYS A 174 10.55 11.43 14.76
N GLN A 175 9.29 11.64 14.44
CA GLN A 175 8.25 10.61 14.57
C GLN A 175 8.54 9.36 13.70
N ASN A 176 9.20 9.50 12.56
CA ASN A 176 9.62 8.37 11.74
C ASN A 176 10.73 7.50 12.37
N LYS A 177 11.31 7.92 13.49
CA LYS A 177 12.21 7.09 14.30
C LYS A 177 11.47 6.24 15.33
N SER A 178 10.17 6.46 15.52
CA SER A 178 9.35 5.61 16.40
C SER A 178 9.28 4.20 15.85
N ALA A 179 9.65 3.23 16.70
CA ALA A 179 9.48 1.82 16.38
C ALA A 179 7.99 1.48 16.19
N SER A 180 7.12 2.06 17.02
CA SER A 180 5.67 1.86 16.91
C SER A 180 5.09 2.37 15.59
N VAL A 181 5.58 3.50 15.04
CA VAL A 181 5.16 3.99 13.73
C VAL A 181 5.63 3.05 12.61
N GLN A 182 6.91 2.68 12.63
CA GLN A 182 7.47 1.81 11.59
C GLN A 182 6.82 0.42 11.61
N PHE A 183 6.56 -0.10 12.80
CA PHE A 183 5.97 -1.40 13.01
C PHE A 183 4.54 -1.48 12.41
N VAL A 184 3.69 -0.50 12.70
CA VAL A 184 2.35 -0.44 12.12
C VAL A 184 2.43 -0.22 10.62
N ARG A 185 3.27 0.70 10.14
CA ARG A 185 3.42 0.97 8.70
C ARG A 185 3.82 -0.28 7.92
N LEU A 186 4.71 -1.11 8.47
CA LEU A 186 5.16 -2.35 7.83
C LEU A 186 4.07 -3.41 7.76
N GLY A 187 3.25 -3.53 8.81
CA GLY A 187 2.32 -4.64 8.95
C GLY A 187 0.86 -4.34 8.63
N VAL A 188 0.47 -3.05 8.58
CA VAL A 188 -0.95 -2.68 8.46
C VAL A 188 -1.61 -3.17 7.16
N GLY A 189 -0.84 -3.38 6.10
CA GLY A 189 -1.31 -3.95 4.85
C GLY A 189 -1.55 -5.46 4.87
N TRP A 190 -1.22 -6.15 5.98
CA TRP A 190 -1.39 -7.61 6.10
C TRP A 190 -2.21 -7.97 7.36
N PRO A 191 -3.53 -8.12 7.22
CA PRO A 191 -4.41 -8.38 8.36
C PRO A 191 -4.01 -9.58 9.21
N VAL A 192 -3.40 -10.59 8.61
CA VAL A 192 -2.92 -11.80 9.31
C VAL A 192 -1.90 -11.51 10.42
N VAL A 193 -1.18 -10.38 10.35
CA VAL A 193 -0.23 -9.97 11.40
C VAL A 193 -0.80 -8.97 12.38
N TRP A 194 -2.04 -8.49 12.20
CA TRP A 194 -2.67 -7.51 13.09
C TRP A 194 -2.74 -7.96 14.57
N PRO A 195 -3.08 -9.23 14.86
CA PRO A 195 -3.10 -9.70 16.26
C PRO A 195 -1.73 -9.54 16.93
N TRP A 196 -0.67 -9.94 16.24
CA TRP A 196 0.69 -9.79 16.72
C TRP A 196 1.13 -8.32 16.86
N LEU A 197 0.79 -7.46 15.86
CA LEU A 197 1.05 -6.03 15.92
C LEU A 197 0.38 -5.39 17.16
N ALA A 198 -0.90 -5.69 17.38
CA ALA A 198 -1.67 -5.17 18.49
C ALA A 198 -1.11 -5.63 19.83
N SER A 199 -0.74 -6.91 19.95
CA SER A 199 -0.10 -7.47 21.14
C SER A 199 1.22 -6.73 21.49
N LYS A 200 2.02 -6.36 20.48
CA LYS A 200 3.25 -5.58 20.71
C LYS A 200 2.97 -4.13 21.09
N LEU A 201 1.96 -3.51 20.49
CA LEU A 201 1.59 -2.14 20.79
C LEU A 201 0.96 -1.99 22.18
N SER A 202 0.18 -2.96 22.65
CA SER A 202 -0.47 -2.97 23.96
C SER A 202 0.48 -3.34 25.10
N SER A 203 1.61 -3.99 24.79
CA SER A 203 2.63 -4.38 25.77
C SER A 203 3.33 -3.17 26.35
N ALA A 204 3.74 -3.24 27.63
CA ALA A 204 4.61 -2.23 28.26
C ALA A 204 6.06 -2.28 27.74
N GLU A 205 6.45 -3.36 27.07
CA GLU A 205 7.80 -3.53 26.54
C GLU A 205 8.01 -2.64 25.31
N PRO A 206 9.24 -2.17 25.08
CA PRO A 206 9.58 -1.44 23.85
C PRO A 206 9.27 -2.27 22.62
N VAL A 207 8.68 -1.63 21.59
CA VAL A 207 8.51 -2.30 20.30
C VAL A 207 9.90 -2.50 19.68
N ALA A 208 10.23 -3.75 19.41
CA ALA A 208 11.45 -4.12 18.69
C ALA A 208 11.04 -4.77 17.35
N ILE A 209 11.55 -4.22 16.26
CA ILE A 209 11.39 -4.85 14.94
C ILE A 209 12.33 -6.06 14.92
N PRO A 210 11.82 -7.28 14.69
CA PRO A 210 12.67 -8.47 14.65
C PRO A 210 13.79 -8.37 13.59
N ASP A 211 14.96 -8.91 13.91
CA ASP A 211 16.13 -8.83 13.02
C ASP A 211 15.86 -9.37 11.62
N TRP A 212 15.10 -10.46 11.49
CA TRP A 212 14.75 -11.00 10.18
C TRP A 212 13.91 -10.06 9.33
N ILE A 213 13.06 -9.20 9.95
CA ILE A 213 12.34 -8.15 9.23
C ILE A 213 13.31 -7.06 8.79
N MET A 214 14.25 -6.66 9.65
CA MET A 214 15.28 -5.67 9.32
C MET A 214 16.18 -6.17 8.17
N GLU A 215 16.57 -7.43 8.18
CA GLU A 215 17.32 -8.07 7.09
C GLU A 215 16.53 -8.09 5.79
N ALA A 216 15.26 -8.51 5.83
CA ALA A 216 14.37 -8.53 4.68
C ALA A 216 14.15 -7.11 4.10
N MET A 217 13.98 -6.10 4.96
CA MET A 217 13.89 -4.69 4.55
C MET A 217 15.19 -4.21 3.91
N SER A 218 16.34 -4.54 4.49
CA SER A 218 17.65 -4.17 3.94
C SER A 218 17.88 -4.80 2.56
N ALA A 219 17.55 -6.08 2.41
CA ALA A 219 17.59 -6.77 1.13
C ALA A 219 16.64 -6.13 0.10
N SER A 220 15.43 -5.78 0.51
CA SER A 220 14.44 -5.08 -0.31
C SER A 220 14.95 -3.70 -0.74
N MET A 221 15.54 -2.92 0.16
CA MET A 221 16.11 -1.60 -0.17
C MET A 221 17.24 -1.70 -1.19
N ASN A 222 18.09 -2.72 -1.12
CA ASN A 222 19.14 -2.95 -2.10
C ASN A 222 18.57 -3.26 -3.50
N SER A 223 17.38 -3.87 -3.56
CA SER A 223 16.69 -4.19 -4.82
C SER A 223 15.81 -3.03 -5.34
N MET A 224 15.58 -1.98 -4.56
CA MET A 224 14.71 -0.84 -4.92
C MET A 224 15.14 -0.09 -6.18
N ASN A 225 16.43 -0.15 -6.55
CA ASN A 225 16.92 0.48 -7.76
C ASN A 225 16.32 -0.13 -9.05
N MET A 226 15.99 -1.42 -9.04
CA MET A 226 15.40 -2.09 -10.21
C MET A 226 13.96 -1.62 -10.49
N PRO A 227 13.01 -1.65 -9.54
CA PRO A 227 11.66 -1.12 -9.75
C PRO A 227 11.65 0.35 -10.17
N LEU A 228 12.52 1.18 -9.60
CA LEU A 228 12.66 2.58 -10.00
C LEU A 228 13.13 2.70 -11.45
N MET A 229 14.15 1.94 -11.85
CA MET A 229 14.67 1.98 -13.21
C MET A 229 13.61 1.53 -14.23
N VAL A 230 12.90 0.45 -13.93
CA VAL A 230 11.81 -0.05 -14.77
C VAL A 230 10.71 1.01 -14.91
N GLY A 231 10.24 1.57 -13.79
CA GLY A 231 9.20 2.61 -13.83
C GLY A 231 9.60 3.86 -14.60
N CYS A 232 10.87 4.28 -14.48
CA CYS A 232 11.39 5.44 -15.22
C CYS A 232 11.59 5.16 -16.72
N ASN A 233 11.89 3.90 -17.10
CA ASN A 233 12.02 3.51 -18.51
C ASN A 233 10.68 3.23 -19.18
N ASP A 234 9.69 2.74 -18.42
CA ASP A 234 8.38 2.43 -18.97
C ASP A 234 7.62 3.70 -19.37
N ARG A 235 7.75 4.77 -18.57
CA ARG A 235 6.99 5.99 -18.81
C ARG A 235 7.69 7.24 -18.27
N ALA A 236 7.66 8.32 -19.03
CA ALA A 236 8.09 9.63 -18.55
C ALA A 236 7.16 10.08 -17.40
N GLN A 237 7.77 10.53 -16.31
CA GLN A 237 7.04 11.02 -15.14
C GLN A 237 7.20 12.54 -15.06
N PRO A 238 6.09 13.29 -15.04
CA PRO A 238 6.14 14.74 -14.84
C PRO A 238 6.65 15.06 -13.43
N VAL A 239 7.45 16.11 -13.31
CA VAL A 239 7.97 16.56 -12.02
C VAL A 239 6.94 17.46 -11.33
N HIS A 240 6.55 17.10 -10.12
CA HIS A 240 5.66 17.84 -9.22
C HIS A 240 6.47 18.44 -8.07
N LEU A 241 6.91 19.69 -8.24
CA LEU A 241 7.75 20.41 -7.26
C LEU A 241 7.06 20.61 -5.91
N ASP A 242 5.75 20.79 -5.90
CA ASP A 242 4.93 20.93 -4.70
C ASP A 242 5.03 19.69 -3.82
N ARG A 243 4.91 18.49 -4.40
CA ARG A 243 5.06 17.20 -3.69
C ARG A 243 6.50 16.98 -3.23
N MET A 244 7.46 17.32 -4.07
CA MET A 244 8.87 17.22 -3.69
C MET A 244 9.16 18.09 -2.46
N ILE A 245 8.72 19.36 -2.47
CA ILE A 245 8.93 20.28 -1.36
C ILE A 245 8.20 19.78 -0.09
N SER A 246 6.94 19.33 -0.23
CA SER A 246 6.17 18.75 0.87
C SER A 246 6.87 17.53 1.48
N GLY A 247 7.30 16.59 0.64
CA GLY A 247 7.99 15.39 1.08
C GLY A 247 9.35 15.68 1.74
N MET A 248 10.16 16.57 1.15
CA MET A 248 11.44 16.98 1.73
C MET A 248 11.25 17.68 3.08
N TRP A 249 10.27 18.56 3.21
CA TRP A 249 9.91 19.20 4.47
C TRP A 249 9.44 18.16 5.49
N GLY A 250 8.51 17.28 5.08
CA GLY A 250 8.00 16.19 5.89
C GLY A 250 9.12 15.31 6.42
N GLN A 251 10.03 14.87 5.56
CA GLN A 251 11.13 13.98 5.92
C GLN A 251 12.20 14.68 6.79
N SER A 252 12.63 15.87 6.39
CA SER A 252 13.80 16.52 6.98
C SER A 252 13.48 17.33 8.23
N VAL A 253 12.33 17.99 8.27
CA VAL A 253 11.93 18.88 9.37
C VAL A 253 10.97 18.19 10.32
N ILE A 254 9.91 17.58 9.81
CA ILE A 254 8.83 17.00 10.64
C ILE A 254 9.14 15.56 11.04
N GLY A 255 9.90 14.81 10.22
CA GLY A 255 10.12 13.38 10.38
C GLY A 255 8.85 12.57 10.10
N ASP A 256 7.98 13.06 9.20
CA ASP A 256 6.75 12.38 8.80
C ASP A 256 7.07 11.00 8.20
N PRO A 257 6.46 9.92 8.72
CA PRO A 257 6.73 8.57 8.26
C PRO A 257 6.24 8.28 6.83
N PHE A 258 5.40 9.14 6.26
CA PHE A 258 4.85 9.00 4.91
C PHE A 258 5.44 9.99 3.90
N ALA A 259 6.40 10.82 4.32
CA ALA A 259 7.02 11.84 3.47
C ALA A 259 7.74 11.26 2.24
N ASP A 260 8.21 10.02 2.32
CA ASP A 260 8.82 9.29 1.20
C ASP A 260 7.80 9.02 0.07
N LEU A 261 6.51 8.86 0.38
CA LEU A 261 5.46 8.68 -0.62
C LEU A 261 5.25 9.96 -1.45
N ASP A 262 5.31 11.13 -0.81
CA ASP A 262 5.28 12.42 -1.52
C ASP A 262 6.49 12.59 -2.43
N ILE A 263 7.69 12.24 -1.93
CA ILE A 263 8.93 12.30 -2.73
C ILE A 263 8.84 11.35 -3.93
N ASN A 264 8.40 10.12 -3.71
CA ASN A 264 8.28 9.12 -4.77
C ASN A 264 7.23 9.53 -5.82
N SER A 265 6.09 10.09 -5.38
CA SER A 265 5.02 10.56 -6.28
C SER A 265 5.35 11.89 -6.97
N SER A 266 6.46 12.55 -6.59
CA SER A 266 6.88 13.82 -7.20
C SER A 266 7.47 13.69 -8.61
N GLY A 267 7.78 12.47 -9.06
CA GLY A 267 8.46 12.22 -10.34
C GLY A 267 9.95 12.58 -10.34
N MET A 268 10.48 13.15 -9.26
CA MET A 268 11.89 13.55 -9.16
C MET A 268 12.86 12.38 -9.30
N THR A 269 12.46 11.20 -8.85
CA THR A 269 13.27 9.96 -8.95
C THR A 269 13.60 9.59 -10.41
N CYS A 270 12.72 9.95 -11.34
CA CYS A 270 12.93 9.74 -12.77
C CYS A 270 13.46 11.00 -13.50
N SER A 271 13.77 12.07 -12.79
CA SER A 271 14.25 13.31 -13.40
C SER A 271 15.54 13.08 -14.18
N GLY A 272 15.58 13.56 -15.42
CA GLY A 272 16.71 13.37 -16.33
C GLY A 272 16.75 11.99 -17.02
N ILE A 273 15.77 11.11 -16.78
CA ILE A 273 15.60 9.87 -17.53
C ILE A 273 14.48 10.09 -18.57
N THR A 274 14.84 9.93 -19.85
CA THR A 274 13.85 9.89 -20.94
C THR A 274 13.72 8.43 -21.39
N PRO A 275 12.50 7.86 -21.37
CA PRO A 275 12.28 6.53 -21.91
C PRO A 275 12.70 6.45 -23.39
N GLU A 276 13.58 5.52 -23.72
CA GLU A 276 13.98 5.26 -25.12
C GLU A 276 12.89 4.50 -25.86
N HIS A 277 12.22 3.58 -25.13
CA HIS A 277 11.12 2.75 -25.61
C HIS A 277 10.00 2.75 -24.56
N PRO A 278 9.13 3.77 -24.55
CA PRO A 278 8.01 3.82 -23.61
C PRO A 278 7.14 2.57 -23.73
N ALA A 279 6.72 2.03 -22.59
CA ALA A 279 5.84 0.87 -22.55
C ALA A 279 4.52 1.14 -23.29
N PRO A 280 4.04 0.20 -24.11
CA PRO A 280 2.72 0.33 -24.74
C PRO A 280 1.60 0.36 -23.69
N ASP A 281 0.46 0.91 -24.07
CA ASP A 281 -0.71 0.87 -23.22
C ASP A 281 -1.21 -0.58 -23.08
N ILE A 282 -1.51 -0.97 -21.85
CA ILE A 282 -2.07 -2.30 -21.58
C ILE A 282 -3.52 -2.37 -22.03
N THR A 283 -3.90 -3.52 -22.59
CA THR A 283 -5.28 -3.79 -23.01
C THR A 283 -5.60 -5.28 -22.96
N GLY A 284 -6.82 -5.59 -22.49
CA GLY A 284 -7.40 -6.95 -22.52
C GLY A 284 -8.28 -7.23 -23.73
N GLU A 285 -8.29 -6.34 -24.74
CA GLU A 285 -9.26 -6.43 -25.85
C GLU A 285 -9.17 -7.72 -26.65
N LYS A 286 -7.95 -8.25 -26.82
CA LYS A 286 -7.69 -9.46 -27.63
C LYS A 286 -7.72 -10.76 -26.82
N LEU A 287 -7.93 -10.68 -25.50
CA LEU A 287 -7.94 -11.87 -24.65
C LEU A 287 -9.21 -12.69 -24.87
N ALA A 288 -9.04 -13.99 -25.01
CA ALA A 288 -10.15 -14.94 -25.14
C ALA A 288 -10.94 -15.07 -23.82
N VAL A 289 -10.26 -14.96 -22.68
CA VAL A 289 -10.84 -15.01 -21.33
C VAL A 289 -10.58 -13.68 -20.63
N LYS A 290 -11.64 -13.07 -20.07
CA LYS A 290 -11.49 -11.84 -19.28
C LYS A 290 -10.66 -12.08 -18.04
N PRO A 291 -9.67 -11.25 -17.70
CA PRO A 291 -8.93 -11.35 -16.46
C PRO A 291 -9.84 -11.29 -15.22
N LEU A 292 -9.47 -11.99 -14.16
CA LEU A 292 -10.01 -11.80 -12.82
C LEU A 292 -9.16 -10.78 -12.09
N GLN A 293 -9.72 -9.62 -11.74
CA GLN A 293 -9.06 -8.65 -10.89
C GLN A 293 -9.64 -8.70 -9.48
N ILE A 294 -8.77 -8.88 -8.49
CA ILE A 294 -9.11 -8.96 -7.07
C ILE A 294 -8.64 -7.68 -6.40
N GLN A 295 -9.52 -7.03 -5.62
CA GLN A 295 -9.20 -5.76 -5.00
C GLN A 295 -9.79 -5.63 -3.61
N GLY A 296 -8.93 -5.40 -2.60
CA GLY A 296 -9.35 -5.09 -1.24
C GLY A 296 -9.82 -3.64 -1.10
N THR A 297 -10.88 -3.42 -0.30
CA THR A 297 -11.42 -2.05 -0.09
C THR A 297 -10.55 -1.18 0.80
N SER A 298 -9.56 -1.75 1.47
CA SER A 298 -8.60 -1.06 2.35
C SER A 298 -7.17 -1.52 2.08
N ASP A 299 -6.81 -1.55 0.79
CA ASP A 299 -5.45 -1.81 0.36
C ASP A 299 -4.62 -0.51 0.47
N PRO A 300 -3.56 -0.45 1.30
CA PRO A 300 -2.75 0.77 1.44
C PRO A 300 -1.82 1.04 0.26
N ASN A 301 -1.37 0.00 -0.44
CA ASN A 301 -0.35 0.13 -1.49
C ASN A 301 -0.97 0.35 -2.87
N THR A 302 -2.13 -0.26 -3.12
CA THR A 302 -2.91 -0.10 -4.35
C THR A 302 -4.35 0.28 -3.99
N PRO A 303 -4.59 1.55 -3.60
CA PRO A 303 -5.85 1.99 -3.05
C PRO A 303 -7.05 1.69 -3.94
N TYR A 304 -8.15 1.25 -3.30
CA TYR A 304 -9.38 0.83 -3.98
C TYR A 304 -9.94 1.90 -4.93
N GLU A 305 -9.77 3.17 -4.60
CA GLU A 305 -10.25 4.30 -5.39
C GLU A 305 -9.57 4.41 -6.78
N THR A 306 -8.44 3.73 -6.98
CA THR A 306 -7.62 3.89 -8.19
C THR A 306 -7.55 2.65 -9.09
N PHE A 307 -8.01 1.49 -8.62
CA PHE A 307 -7.88 0.23 -9.38
C PHE A 307 -8.64 0.20 -10.71
N ASN A 308 -9.65 1.06 -10.88
CA ASN A 308 -10.54 1.08 -12.03
C ASN A 308 -9.84 1.25 -13.39
N LYS A 309 -8.70 1.95 -13.43
CA LYS A 309 -7.96 2.14 -14.69
C LYS A 309 -7.43 0.80 -15.21
N MET A 310 -6.83 -0.02 -14.33
CA MET A 310 -6.38 -1.36 -14.68
C MET A 310 -7.57 -2.24 -15.10
N ALA A 311 -8.62 -2.27 -14.28
CA ALA A 311 -9.81 -3.07 -14.55
C ALA A 311 -10.46 -2.73 -15.89
N THR A 312 -10.55 -1.44 -16.21
CA THR A 312 -11.11 -0.96 -17.47
C THR A 312 -10.23 -1.32 -18.66
N ALA A 313 -8.93 -1.05 -18.59
CA ALA A 313 -7.98 -1.34 -19.66
C ALA A 313 -7.95 -2.83 -19.97
N MET A 314 -7.93 -3.68 -18.95
CA MET A 314 -7.89 -5.13 -19.11
C MET A 314 -9.26 -5.76 -19.34
N ARG A 315 -10.36 -4.97 -19.24
CA ARG A 315 -11.75 -5.45 -19.34
C ARG A 315 -12.05 -6.56 -18.33
N SER A 316 -11.44 -6.47 -17.15
CA SER A 316 -11.45 -7.49 -16.10
C SER A 316 -12.83 -7.70 -15.50
N HIS A 317 -13.10 -8.93 -15.06
CA HIS A 317 -14.09 -9.19 -14.04
C HIS A 317 -13.50 -8.79 -12.68
N VAL A 318 -14.17 -7.87 -11.97
CA VAL A 318 -13.67 -7.38 -10.67
C VAL A 318 -14.33 -8.16 -9.55
N LEU A 319 -13.49 -8.71 -8.66
CA LEU A 319 -13.88 -9.27 -7.37
C LEU A 319 -13.44 -8.30 -6.26
N THR A 320 -14.39 -7.63 -5.63
CA THR A 320 -14.13 -6.80 -4.46
C THR A 320 -14.04 -7.66 -3.20
N VAL A 321 -13.00 -7.47 -2.41
CA VAL A 321 -12.85 -8.05 -1.07
C VAL A 321 -13.10 -6.94 -0.04
N ASP A 322 -14.14 -7.11 0.80
CA ASP A 322 -14.56 -6.11 1.78
C ASP A 322 -13.69 -6.13 3.04
N GLY A 323 -12.52 -5.53 2.94
CA GLY A 323 -11.61 -5.51 4.08
C GLY A 323 -10.21 -5.03 3.72
N PRO A 324 -9.34 -5.03 4.72
CA PRO A 324 -7.95 -4.67 4.58
C PRO A 324 -7.17 -5.75 3.83
N GLY A 325 -6.05 -5.35 3.31
CA GLY A 325 -5.03 -6.25 2.79
C GLY A 325 -4.46 -5.81 1.45
N HIS A 326 -3.14 -5.90 1.37
CA HIS A 326 -2.39 -5.83 0.12
C HIS A 326 -2.00 -7.26 -0.29
N VAL A 327 -2.22 -7.63 -1.55
CA VAL A 327 -2.10 -9.01 -2.04
C VAL A 327 -3.09 -9.93 -1.33
N GLN A 328 -4.32 -9.94 -1.80
CA GLN A 328 -5.46 -10.58 -1.12
C GLN A 328 -5.27 -12.08 -0.87
N ILE A 329 -4.53 -12.78 -1.73
CA ILE A 329 -4.21 -14.22 -1.52
C ILE A 329 -3.42 -14.46 -0.22
N LEU A 330 -2.72 -13.46 0.30
CA LEU A 330 -1.93 -13.55 1.53
C LEU A 330 -2.73 -13.17 2.78
N THR A 331 -4.02 -12.84 2.66
CA THR A 331 -4.85 -12.42 3.80
C THR A 331 -5.52 -13.56 4.54
N ASP A 332 -5.25 -14.81 4.16
CA ASP A 332 -5.86 -16.03 4.73
C ASP A 332 -7.41 -16.03 4.61
N ASN A 333 -7.93 -15.49 3.50
CA ASN A 333 -9.35 -15.46 3.24
C ASN A 333 -9.84 -16.81 2.68
N PRO A 334 -10.64 -17.59 3.45
CA PRO A 334 -11.05 -18.92 3.02
C PRO A 334 -11.97 -18.94 1.80
N GLN A 335 -12.59 -17.79 1.45
CA GLN A 335 -13.47 -17.69 0.29
C GLN A 335 -12.70 -17.42 -1.01
N LEU A 336 -11.50 -16.87 -0.92
CA LEU A 336 -10.75 -16.42 -2.10
C LEU A 336 -10.16 -17.58 -2.90
N GLY A 337 -9.56 -18.55 -2.24
CA GLY A 337 -8.96 -19.73 -2.88
C GLY A 337 -9.93 -20.49 -3.81
N PRO A 338 -11.15 -20.82 -3.36
CA PRO A 338 -12.17 -21.44 -4.21
C PRO A 338 -12.53 -20.60 -5.45
N VAL A 339 -12.65 -19.28 -5.31
CA VAL A 339 -12.99 -18.37 -6.43
C VAL A 339 -11.86 -18.36 -7.47
N ILE A 340 -10.60 -18.22 -7.04
CA ILE A 340 -9.44 -18.26 -7.95
C ILE A 340 -9.35 -19.63 -8.65
N THR A 341 -9.54 -20.71 -7.90
CA THR A 341 -9.50 -22.08 -8.46
C THR A 341 -10.58 -22.27 -9.51
N GLU A 342 -11.80 -21.83 -9.24
CA GLU A 342 -12.90 -21.91 -10.21
C GLU A 342 -12.60 -21.10 -11.47
N TYR A 343 -12.10 -19.87 -11.31
CA TYR A 343 -11.68 -19.05 -12.45
C TYR A 343 -10.57 -19.72 -13.27
N LEU A 344 -9.53 -20.24 -12.63
CA LEU A 344 -8.44 -20.93 -13.35
C LEU A 344 -8.92 -22.18 -14.09
N ARG A 345 -9.95 -22.83 -13.59
CA ARG A 345 -10.54 -24.03 -14.22
C ARG A 345 -11.49 -23.70 -15.38
N THR A 346 -12.33 -22.67 -15.22
CA THR A 346 -13.46 -22.39 -16.14
C THR A 346 -13.30 -21.10 -16.95
N GLY A 347 -12.45 -20.18 -16.54
CA GLY A 347 -12.34 -18.82 -17.11
C GLY A 347 -13.48 -17.89 -16.69
N THR A 348 -14.32 -18.30 -15.74
CA THR A 348 -15.50 -17.52 -15.31
C THR A 348 -15.58 -17.41 -13.79
N VAL A 349 -16.15 -16.31 -13.31
CA VAL A 349 -16.49 -16.06 -11.91
C VAL A 349 -17.85 -15.40 -11.84
N ASN A 350 -18.70 -15.84 -10.92
CA ASN A 350 -20.02 -15.25 -10.71
C ASN A 350 -20.03 -14.21 -9.59
N GLN A 351 -19.13 -14.35 -8.61
CA GLN A 351 -19.03 -13.41 -7.50
C GLN A 351 -18.36 -12.11 -7.97
N THR A 352 -18.91 -10.99 -7.52
CA THR A 352 -18.32 -9.66 -7.69
C THR A 352 -17.85 -9.08 -6.37
N ARG A 353 -18.22 -9.71 -5.25
CA ARG A 353 -17.89 -9.24 -3.89
C ARG A 353 -17.87 -10.41 -2.91
N ILE A 354 -16.89 -10.40 -2.02
CA ILE A 354 -16.77 -11.33 -0.88
C ILE A 354 -16.35 -10.55 0.37
N PRO A 355 -16.71 -11.02 1.58
CA PRO A 355 -16.18 -10.43 2.81
C PRO A 355 -14.68 -10.57 2.89
N GLY A 356 -14.01 -9.62 3.54
CA GLY A 356 -12.60 -9.67 3.86
C GLY A 356 -12.28 -10.60 5.02
N THR A 357 -10.99 -10.72 5.32
CA THR A 357 -10.53 -11.45 6.51
C THR A 357 -10.81 -10.63 7.77
N ASP A 358 -11.31 -11.31 8.79
CA ASP A 358 -11.45 -10.78 10.16
C ASP A 358 -10.43 -11.52 11.05
N PRO A 359 -9.25 -10.93 11.30
CA PRO A 359 -8.20 -11.57 12.11
C PRO A 359 -8.70 -11.85 13.53
N LYS A 360 -8.34 -13.01 14.08
CA LYS A 360 -8.70 -13.33 15.46
C LYS A 360 -7.63 -12.81 16.42
N PRO A 361 -8.01 -12.16 17.55
CA PRO A 361 -7.05 -11.65 18.52
C PRO A 361 -6.23 -12.81 19.13
N GLU A 362 -4.97 -12.52 19.45
CA GLU A 362 -4.14 -13.42 20.26
C GLU A 362 -4.69 -13.41 21.70
N ARG A 363 -5.09 -14.61 22.20
CA ARG A 363 -5.58 -14.79 23.57
C ARG A 363 -4.54 -15.45 24.46
#